data_06f7987233bb15f7964e444660075d21
#
_entry.id   06f7987233bb15f7964e444660075d21
#
_cell.length_a   1.000
_cell.length_b   1.000
_cell.length_c   1.000
_cell.angle_alpha   90.00
_cell.angle_beta   90.00
_cell.angle_gamma   90.00
#
_symmetry.space_group_name_H-M   'P 1'
#
loop_
_entity.id
_entity.type
_entity.pdbx_description
1 polymer ?
#
loop_
_entity_poly.entity_id
_entity_poly.type
_entity_poly.pdbx_seq_one_letter_code
_entity_poly.pdbx_strand_id
1 'polypeptide(L)'
;MVVAILGIISAIGIVSYNGYVGASKKKSAENIMMQISLAQSEYYSDNDTYFFTKTCNITGKSDPSNEIEKELLGEADVIVEKVGYEFCVEAFSDGYKIKTEEQDTSKPCIMTYTHKSVLYKNNNC
;
A
#
# COMPACT_ATOMS: atom_id res chain seq x y z
N MET A 1 -43.22 -11.74 -1.07
CA MET A 1 -42.78 -10.42 -1.60
C MET A 1 -41.50 -9.94 -0.95
N VAL A 2 -41.37 -9.94 0.35
CA VAL A 2 -40.13 -9.52 1.07
C VAL A 2 -38.92 -10.40 0.73
N VAL A 3 -39.12 -11.71 0.65
CA VAL A 3 -38.02 -12.66 0.32
C VAL A 3 -37.49 -12.43 -1.11
N ALA A 4 -38.34 -12.08 -2.05
CA ALA A 4 -37.96 -11.78 -3.43
C ALA A 4 -37.08 -10.52 -3.50
N ILE A 5 -37.44 -9.49 -2.75
CA ILE A 5 -36.66 -8.23 -2.66
C ILE A 5 -35.30 -8.48 -2.02
N LEU A 6 -35.22 -9.24 -0.94
CA LEU A 6 -33.96 -9.61 -0.27
C LEU A 6 -33.06 -10.43 -1.21
N GLY A 7 -33.62 -11.32 -2.00
CA GLY A 7 -32.89 -12.12 -2.98
C GLY A 7 -32.25 -11.27 -4.07
N ILE A 8 -32.98 -10.28 -4.59
CA ILE A 8 -32.46 -9.36 -5.62
C ILE A 8 -31.32 -8.50 -5.06
N ILE A 9 -31.48 -7.93 -3.88
CA ILE A 9 -30.46 -7.10 -3.21
C ILE A 9 -29.20 -7.93 -2.93
N SER A 10 -29.36 -9.16 -2.46
CA SER A 10 -28.24 -10.06 -2.17
C SER A 10 -27.44 -10.41 -3.43
N ALA A 11 -28.13 -10.65 -4.56
CA ALA A 11 -27.49 -10.97 -5.83
C ALA A 11 -26.64 -9.79 -6.35
N ILE A 12 -27.16 -8.57 -6.27
CA ILE A 12 -26.44 -7.35 -6.66
C ILE A 12 -25.24 -7.14 -5.74
N GLY A 13 -25.40 -7.36 -4.44
CA GLY A 13 -24.33 -7.21 -3.45
C GLY A 13 -23.14 -8.12 -3.71
N ILE A 14 -23.35 -9.34 -4.12
CA ILE A 14 -22.27 -10.31 -4.41
C ILE A 14 -21.44 -9.86 -5.62
N VAL A 15 -22.08 -9.41 -6.68
CA VAL A 15 -21.38 -8.95 -7.90
C VAL A 15 -20.57 -7.69 -7.62
N SER A 16 -21.12 -6.75 -6.86
CA SER A 16 -20.44 -5.51 -6.48
C SER A 16 -19.27 -5.76 -5.52
N TYR A 17 -19.38 -6.79 -4.69
CA TYR A 17 -18.37 -7.10 -3.67
C TYR A 17 -17.01 -7.47 -4.28
N ASN A 18 -16.96 -8.24 -5.37
CA ASN A 18 -15.73 -8.63 -6.02
C ASN A 18 -14.95 -7.44 -6.58
N GLY A 19 -15.63 -6.48 -7.20
CA GLY A 19 -15.03 -5.23 -7.65
C GLY A 19 -14.62 -4.33 -6.50
N TYR A 20 -15.42 -4.31 -5.43
CA TYR A 20 -15.13 -3.53 -4.22
C TYR A 20 -13.88 -4.01 -3.49
N VAL A 21 -13.64 -5.31 -3.39
CA VAL A 21 -12.46 -5.87 -2.73
C VAL A 21 -11.16 -5.41 -3.40
N GLY A 22 -11.10 -5.42 -4.73
CA GLY A 22 -9.93 -4.91 -5.47
C GLY A 22 -9.70 -3.43 -5.23
N ALA A 23 -10.74 -2.61 -5.29
CA ALA A 23 -10.66 -1.17 -5.00
C ALA A 23 -10.29 -0.90 -3.54
N SER A 24 -10.80 -1.69 -2.60
CA SER A 24 -10.50 -1.61 -1.18
C SER A 24 -9.03 -1.91 -0.90
N LYS A 25 -8.46 -2.93 -1.52
CA LYS A 25 -7.03 -3.26 -1.38
C LYS A 25 -6.14 -2.12 -1.88
N LYS A 26 -6.48 -1.52 -3.01
CA LYS A 26 -5.78 -0.37 -3.56
C LYS A 26 -5.83 0.82 -2.60
N LYS A 27 -6.99 1.12 -2.04
CA LYS A 27 -7.16 2.20 -1.05
C LYS A 27 -6.38 1.90 0.24
N SER A 28 -6.37 0.67 0.68
CA SER A 28 -5.56 0.25 1.84
C SER A 28 -4.07 0.48 1.58
N ALA A 29 -3.58 0.15 0.39
CA ALA A 29 -2.19 0.41 0.00
C ALA A 29 -1.87 1.91 -0.01
N GLU A 30 -2.78 2.74 -0.55
CA GLU A 30 -2.63 4.20 -0.52
C GLU A 30 -2.57 4.73 0.92
N ASN A 31 -3.44 4.25 1.80
CA ASN A 31 -3.46 4.63 3.21
C ASN A 31 -2.17 4.23 3.92
N ILE A 32 -1.63 3.05 3.63
CA ILE A 32 -0.36 2.58 4.19
C ILE A 32 0.78 3.49 3.73
N MET A 33 0.80 3.89 2.46
CA MET A 33 1.81 4.83 1.95
C MET A 33 1.74 6.18 2.68
N MET A 34 0.54 6.68 2.98
CA MET A 34 0.36 7.91 3.75
C MET A 34 0.85 7.75 5.18
N GLN A 35 0.60 6.60 5.82
CA GLN A 35 1.11 6.30 7.16
C GLN A 35 2.63 6.23 7.17
N ILE A 36 3.24 5.62 6.16
CA ILE A 36 4.70 5.58 6.01
C ILE A 36 5.25 6.99 5.85
N SER A 37 4.59 7.83 5.08
CA SER A 37 4.98 9.23 4.88
C SER A 37 4.97 10.02 6.20
N LEU A 38 3.94 9.86 7.01
CA LEU A 38 3.85 10.48 8.33
C LEU A 38 4.95 9.96 9.26
N ALA A 39 5.20 8.66 9.26
CA ALA A 39 6.27 8.04 10.04
C ALA A 39 7.65 8.53 9.59
N GLN A 40 7.85 8.77 8.30
CA GLN A 40 9.07 9.35 7.75
C GLN A 40 9.33 10.77 8.29
N SER A 41 8.28 11.58 8.41
CA SER A 41 8.41 12.93 8.98
C SER A 41 8.86 12.86 10.44
N GLU A 42 8.31 11.92 11.21
CA GLU A 42 8.70 11.68 12.59
C GLU A 42 10.12 11.16 12.69
N TYR A 43 10.49 10.21 11.85
CA TYR A 43 11.85 9.65 11.78
C TYR A 43 12.88 10.73 11.44
N TYR A 44 12.56 11.60 10.50
CA TYR A 44 13.44 12.72 10.14
C TYR A 44 13.64 13.69 11.30
N SER A 45 12.60 13.97 12.07
CA SER A 45 12.68 14.82 13.25
C SER A 45 13.64 14.25 14.30
N ASP A 46 13.68 12.94 14.45
CA ASP A 46 14.52 12.25 15.43
C ASP A 46 15.95 12.00 14.94
N ASN A 47 16.15 11.79 13.64
CA ASN A 47 17.41 11.31 13.08
C ASN A 47 18.06 12.23 12.04
N ASP A 48 17.41 13.34 11.67
CA ASP A 48 17.84 14.30 10.64
C ASP A 48 17.99 13.67 9.24
N THR A 49 17.42 12.49 9.02
CA THR A 49 17.44 11.80 7.73
C THR A 49 16.18 10.96 7.59
N TYR A 50 15.79 10.66 6.36
CA TYR A 50 14.69 9.74 6.09
C TYR A 50 15.19 8.30 6.15
N PHE A 51 14.26 7.38 6.43
CA PHE A 51 14.52 5.95 6.40
C PHE A 51 14.42 5.44 4.96
N PHE A 52 15.35 4.56 4.57
CA PHE A 52 15.33 3.87 3.29
C PHE A 52 15.47 2.37 3.52
N THR A 53 14.72 1.56 2.77
CA THR A 53 14.88 0.11 2.81
C THR A 53 16.19 -0.28 2.12
N LYS A 54 16.81 -1.37 2.55
CA LYS A 54 18.08 -1.85 2.01
C LYS A 54 17.96 -2.22 0.53
N THR A 55 16.83 -2.78 0.14
CA THR A 55 16.54 -3.14 -1.24
C THR A 55 15.14 -2.69 -1.61
N CYS A 56 14.92 -2.39 -2.87
CA CYS A 56 13.57 -2.11 -3.38
C CYS A 56 13.14 -3.18 -4.39
N ASN A 57 13.54 -4.41 -4.15
CA ASN A 57 13.08 -5.57 -4.92
C ASN A 57 11.87 -6.17 -4.23
N ILE A 58 10.69 -5.76 -4.70
CA ILE A 58 9.40 -6.13 -4.12
C ILE A 58 8.72 -7.28 -4.87
N THR A 59 9.49 -8.04 -5.63
CA THR A 59 8.97 -9.20 -6.35
C THR A 59 8.94 -10.42 -5.42
N GLY A 60 7.79 -10.64 -4.79
CA GLY A 60 7.48 -11.87 -4.09
C GLY A 60 8.11 -12.11 -2.72
N LYS A 61 8.69 -11.07 -2.10
CA LYS A 61 9.25 -11.17 -0.74
C LYS A 61 8.88 -9.96 0.10
N SER A 62 8.54 -10.22 1.36
CA SER A 62 8.07 -9.22 2.30
C SER A 62 9.20 -8.48 3.05
N ASP A 63 10.47 -8.71 2.73
CA ASP A 63 11.59 -8.13 3.46
C ASP A 63 11.58 -6.60 3.54
N PRO A 64 11.39 -5.85 2.44
CA PRO A 64 11.32 -4.39 2.54
C PRO A 64 10.12 -3.90 3.35
N SER A 65 8.96 -4.56 3.23
CA SER A 65 7.78 -4.22 4.02
C SER A 65 8.01 -4.45 5.51
N ASN A 66 8.66 -5.54 5.86
CA ASN A 66 9.01 -5.85 7.25
C ASN A 66 9.99 -4.83 7.85
N GLU A 67 10.97 -4.37 7.06
CA GLU A 67 11.88 -3.30 7.49
C GLU A 67 11.11 -2.00 7.79
N ILE A 68 10.15 -1.64 6.96
CA ILE A 68 9.32 -0.46 7.15
C ILE A 68 8.51 -0.59 8.43
N GLU A 69 7.87 -1.73 8.66
CA GLU A 69 7.07 -1.95 9.87
C GLU A 69 7.93 -1.86 11.13
N LYS A 70 9.11 -2.45 11.10
CA LYS A 70 10.01 -2.48 12.24
C LYS A 70 10.59 -1.09 12.56
N GLU A 71 11.06 -0.38 11.56
CA GLU A 71 11.81 0.87 11.76
C GLU A 71 10.91 2.12 11.81
N LEU A 72 9.82 2.14 11.06
CA LEU A 72 8.96 3.31 10.95
C LEU A 72 7.64 3.17 11.70
N LEU A 73 7.06 1.98 11.72
CA LEU A 73 5.71 1.75 12.23
C LEU A 73 5.69 1.11 13.63
N GLY A 74 6.84 1.09 14.31
CA GLY A 74 6.96 0.63 15.69
C GLY A 74 6.67 -0.85 15.88
N GLU A 75 7.05 -1.67 14.90
CA GLU A 75 6.81 -3.12 14.89
C GLU A 75 5.32 -3.48 14.81
N ALA A 76 4.46 -2.52 14.50
CA ALA A 76 3.05 -2.82 14.28
C ALA A 76 2.84 -3.53 12.94
N ASP A 77 2.06 -4.57 12.93
CA ASP A 77 1.72 -5.34 11.72
C ASP A 77 0.65 -4.58 10.90
N VAL A 78 1.07 -3.45 10.30
CA VAL A 78 0.21 -2.57 9.51
C VAL A 78 0.11 -3.04 8.06
N ILE A 79 1.24 -3.52 7.50
CA ILE A 79 1.29 -4.05 6.14
C ILE A 79 1.00 -5.55 6.22
N VAL A 80 -0.27 -5.90 6.12
CA VAL A 80 -0.69 -7.30 6.20
C VAL A 80 -0.66 -7.94 4.81
N GLU A 81 -0.36 -9.23 4.74
CA GLU A 81 -0.33 -10.00 3.48
C GLU A 81 -1.66 -9.91 2.72
N LYS A 82 -2.76 -9.76 3.44
CA LYS A 82 -4.11 -9.64 2.84
C LYS A 82 -4.30 -8.40 1.99
N VAL A 83 -3.47 -7.36 2.17
CA VAL A 83 -3.50 -6.18 1.31
C VAL A 83 -3.06 -6.52 -0.11
N GLY A 84 -2.18 -7.51 -0.26
CA GLY A 84 -1.71 -7.97 -1.57
C GLY A 84 -0.74 -7.02 -2.24
N TYR A 85 -0.13 -6.10 -1.49
CA TYR A 85 0.86 -5.15 -1.98
C TYR A 85 2.11 -5.23 -1.12
N GLU A 86 3.28 -5.10 -1.75
CA GLU A 86 4.56 -4.96 -1.07
C GLU A 86 5.06 -3.53 -1.18
N PHE A 87 5.84 -3.09 -0.22
CA PHE A 87 6.28 -1.70 -0.11
C PHE A 87 7.79 -1.61 0.06
N CYS A 88 8.39 -0.57 -0.54
CA CYS A 88 9.78 -0.21 -0.28
C CYS A 88 9.93 1.32 -0.29
N VAL A 89 11.01 1.81 0.30
CA VAL A 89 11.33 3.23 0.35
C VAL A 89 12.72 3.43 -0.26
N GLU A 90 12.80 4.33 -1.23
CA GLU A 90 14.06 4.69 -1.92
C GLU A 90 14.36 6.17 -1.77
N ALA A 91 15.62 6.54 -1.91
CA ALA A 91 16.01 7.94 -2.04
C ALA A 91 15.47 8.54 -3.34
N PHE A 92 14.93 9.73 -3.27
CA PHE A 92 14.40 10.43 -4.43
C PHE A 92 14.60 11.92 -4.29
N SER A 93 15.39 12.52 -5.20
CA SER A 93 15.74 13.95 -5.12
C SER A 93 16.31 14.29 -3.73
N ASP A 94 15.77 15.28 -3.05
CA ASP A 94 16.19 15.68 -1.70
C ASP A 94 15.39 15.00 -0.59
N GLY A 95 14.63 13.94 -0.90
CA GLY A 95 13.77 13.26 0.05
C GLY A 95 13.67 11.77 -0.25
N TYR A 96 12.45 11.25 -0.26
CA TYR A 96 12.17 9.83 -0.44
C TYR A 96 11.00 9.61 -1.40
N LYS A 97 10.91 8.39 -1.92
CA LYS A 97 9.70 7.89 -2.57
C LYS A 97 9.36 6.52 -1.99
N ILE A 98 8.07 6.29 -1.80
CA ILE A 98 7.52 5.01 -1.36
C ILE A 98 6.97 4.34 -2.61
N LYS A 99 7.47 3.16 -2.92
CA LYS A 99 6.99 2.37 -4.06
C LYS A 99 6.19 1.19 -3.55
N THR A 100 5.04 0.94 -4.12
CA THR A 100 4.25 -0.25 -3.83
C THR A 100 3.91 -0.98 -5.13
N GLU A 101 3.85 -2.30 -5.06
CA GLU A 101 3.55 -3.15 -6.21
C GLU A 101 2.58 -4.25 -5.79
N GLU A 102 1.53 -4.41 -6.59
CA GLU A 102 0.56 -5.48 -6.40
C GLU A 102 1.22 -6.84 -6.65
N GLN A 103 0.98 -7.79 -5.74
CA GLN A 103 1.53 -9.14 -5.82
C GLN A 103 0.56 -10.10 -6.50
N ASP A 104 1.09 -11.24 -6.93
CA ASP A 104 0.32 -12.36 -7.48
C ASP A 104 -0.45 -12.03 -8.76
N THR A 105 0.06 -11.11 -9.57
CA THR A 105 -0.54 -10.77 -10.86
C THR A 105 0.54 -10.53 -11.92
N SER A 106 0.20 -10.84 -13.17
CA SER A 106 1.09 -10.60 -14.32
C SER A 106 1.12 -9.13 -14.76
N LYS A 107 0.14 -8.34 -14.31
CA LYS A 107 0.04 -6.91 -14.62
C LYS A 107 -0.16 -6.12 -13.33
N PRO A 108 0.89 -5.99 -12.51
CA PRO A 108 0.74 -5.35 -11.21
C PRO A 108 0.40 -3.88 -11.30
N CYS A 109 -0.49 -3.44 -10.41
CA CYS A 109 -0.65 -2.01 -10.14
C CYS A 109 0.58 -1.54 -9.36
N ILE A 110 1.29 -0.56 -9.89
CA ILE A 110 2.47 0.02 -9.25
C ILE A 110 2.14 1.47 -8.92
N MET A 111 2.27 1.82 -7.65
CA MET A 111 2.06 3.17 -7.16
C MET A 111 3.34 3.69 -6.53
N THR A 112 3.59 4.98 -6.69
CA THR A 112 4.75 5.66 -6.09
C THR A 112 4.27 6.94 -5.42
N TYR A 113 4.63 7.12 -4.15
CA TYR A 113 4.27 8.29 -3.36
C TYR A 113 5.54 8.99 -2.89
N THR A 114 5.69 10.27 -3.23
CA THR A 114 6.91 11.04 -2.95
C THR A 114 6.77 11.85 -1.67
N HIS A 115 7.90 12.32 -1.16
CA HIS A 115 7.97 13.22 0.00
C HIS A 115 7.21 14.54 -0.23
N LYS A 116 6.92 14.88 -1.49
CA LYS A 116 6.14 16.07 -1.85
C LYS A 116 4.63 15.78 -1.91
N SER A 117 4.19 14.64 -1.41
CA SER A 117 2.79 14.21 -1.39
C SER A 117 2.20 14.02 -2.79
N VAL A 118 3.01 13.61 -3.75
CA VAL A 118 2.55 13.32 -5.12
C VAL A 118 2.45 11.81 -5.30
N LEU A 119 1.28 11.36 -5.73
CA LEU A 119 0.99 9.95 -5.99
C LEU A 119 0.99 9.69 -7.50
N TYR A 120 1.84 8.77 -7.93
CA TYR A 120 1.90 8.28 -9.31
C TYR A 120 1.38 6.85 -9.38
N LYS A 121 0.65 6.55 -10.43
CA LYS A 121 0.11 5.21 -10.69
C LYS A 121 0.43 4.79 -12.12
N ASN A 122 0.73 3.50 -12.33
CA ASN A 122 0.86 2.98 -13.68
C ASN A 122 -0.51 2.68 -14.30
N ASN A 123 -0.51 2.21 -15.55
CA ASN A 123 -1.74 1.95 -16.31
C ASN A 123 -2.56 0.74 -15.79
N ASN A 124 -1.99 -0.06 -14.89
CA ASN A 124 -2.66 -1.23 -14.32
C ASN A 124 -3.44 -0.91 -13.04
N CYS A 125 -3.37 0.32 -12.58
CA CYS A 125 -4.19 0.81 -11.49
C CYS A 125 -5.48 1.42 -12.06
#